data_89d9890dbb5565299433acf17f33f95d
#
_entry.id   89d9890dbb5565299433acf17f33f95d
#
_cell.length_a   1.000
_cell.length_b   1.000
_cell.length_c   1.000
_cell.angle_alpha   90.00
_cell.angle_beta   90.00
_cell.angle_gamma   90.00
#
_symmetry.space_group_name_H-M   'P 1'
#
loop_
_entity.id
_entity.type
_entity.pdbx_description
1 polymer ?
#
loop_
_entity_poly.entity_id
_entity_poly.type
_entity_poly.pdbx_seq_one_letter_code
_entity_poly.pdbx_strand_id
1 'polypeptide(L)'
;KLGVRRSRLYLKARQAQLKSSVSMDLVVPQFEGVSDYKWNSNLRRNEIVRQNTRLWEMGLSVSQPLVLFGTPTDGYLSLNSRINRYDQAEGDDDISSYYNRHYLQFEQPLFRPNELRNDLEEAELSLEREDLEFLEDQVELIDDVADQFYDVLAVAQQEEVLAADVEVLEDLLTAARDRADRDSLRHMETVQVQIELENAKEALRANQRDQRVESDRLRQRIGMEEGQPIDVEASTRLTPLEVDLDEALGYGLSLRPAMRLHDISIREQEIDVENTKGDGGPHVDLEMTYGLEKQDEGLRQLWDQYDNSYSVGVRVSLPVWDWGRRQAEVEAERLGLRETELRKTETQESIAQEIVNAVTDLLEFQRRTLSMRENSARARQMMRVSAEQYRQGRLSLQDALRAASTQKETDLAFLDAYLGYRRAVLNL
;
A
#
# COMPACT_ATOMS: atom_id res chain seq x y z
N LYS A 1 -8.38 2.55 -3.07
CA LYS A 1 -9.50 3.52 -2.87
C LYS A 1 -9.93 3.64 -1.41
N LEU A 2 -10.07 2.55 -0.64
CA LEU A 2 -10.47 2.62 0.78
C LEU A 2 -9.35 3.22 1.64
N GLY A 3 -8.08 2.88 1.39
CA GLY A 3 -6.91 3.45 2.05
C GLY A 3 -6.86 4.97 1.89
N VAL A 4 -6.89 5.46 0.67
CA VAL A 4 -6.93 6.92 0.36
C VAL A 4 -8.08 7.64 1.06
N ARG A 5 -9.28 7.04 1.08
CA ARG A 5 -10.42 7.63 1.79
C ARG A 5 -10.19 7.68 3.29
N ARG A 6 -9.59 6.64 3.86
CA ARG A 6 -9.24 6.56 5.28
C ARG A 6 -8.22 7.64 5.64
N SER A 7 -7.13 7.75 4.90
CA SER A 7 -6.08 8.75 5.15
C SER A 7 -6.59 10.19 4.99
N ARG A 8 -7.45 10.45 4.00
CA ARG A 8 -8.12 11.75 3.85
C ARG A 8 -9.01 12.11 5.06
N LEU A 9 -9.66 11.13 5.68
CA LEU A 9 -10.44 11.34 6.90
C LEU A 9 -9.52 11.61 8.10
N TYR A 10 -8.35 10.96 8.18
CA TYR A 10 -7.36 11.25 9.21
C TYR A 10 -6.79 12.66 9.07
N LEU A 11 -6.40 13.06 7.87
CA LEU A 11 -5.97 14.44 7.61
C LEU A 11 -7.06 15.45 8.02
N LYS A 12 -8.32 15.20 7.65
CA LYS A 12 -9.45 16.05 8.08
C LYS A 12 -9.59 16.08 9.61
N ALA A 13 -9.36 14.97 10.30
CA ALA A 13 -9.39 14.91 11.76
C ALA A 13 -8.24 15.74 12.37
N ARG A 14 -7.02 15.63 11.83
CA ARG A 14 -5.86 16.45 12.26
C ARG A 14 -6.11 17.95 12.01
N GLN A 15 -6.64 18.32 10.85
CA GLN A 15 -7.04 19.70 10.57
C GLN A 15 -8.13 20.20 11.50
N ALA A 16 -9.03 19.34 11.95
CA ALA A 16 -10.07 19.69 12.92
C ALA A 16 -9.49 19.91 14.32
N GLN A 17 -8.38 19.31 14.69
CA GLN A 17 -7.68 19.57 15.95
C GLN A 17 -7.14 21.00 16.05
N LEU A 18 -6.95 21.69 14.94
CA LEU A 18 -6.57 23.13 14.92
C LEU A 18 -7.75 24.07 15.13
N LYS A 19 -8.97 23.55 15.25
CA LYS A 19 -10.18 24.33 15.52
C LYS A 19 -10.56 24.25 16.98
N SER A 20 -11.44 25.17 17.40
CA SER A 20 -11.98 25.17 18.76
C SER A 20 -12.71 23.87 19.06
N SER A 21 -12.44 23.29 20.21
CA SER A 21 -13.14 22.14 20.76
C SER A 21 -13.95 22.54 22.00
N VAL A 22 -15.09 21.91 22.18
CA VAL A 22 -15.94 22.10 23.36
C VAL A 22 -16.13 20.73 24.00
N SER A 23 -15.77 20.62 25.26
CA SER A 23 -15.97 19.40 26.04
C SER A 23 -16.77 19.72 27.33
N MET A 24 -17.53 18.74 27.79
CA MET A 24 -18.25 18.76 29.04
C MET A 24 -17.93 17.52 29.84
N ASP A 25 -17.44 17.72 31.05
CA ASP A 25 -17.10 16.66 31.99
C ASP A 25 -18.15 16.66 33.14
N LEU A 26 -18.63 15.46 33.44
CA LEU A 26 -19.59 15.24 34.51
C LEU A 26 -19.07 14.18 35.48
N VAL A 27 -18.84 14.57 36.72
CA VAL A 27 -18.56 13.62 37.79
C VAL A 27 -19.87 13.36 38.55
N VAL A 28 -20.39 12.14 38.40
CA VAL A 28 -21.68 11.71 38.97
C VAL A 28 -21.40 10.86 40.19
N PRO A 29 -21.90 11.17 41.32
CA PRO A 29 -21.21 11.39 42.59
C PRO A 29 -20.03 10.46 42.82
N GLN A 30 -18.87 11.02 43.05
CA GLN A 30 -17.69 10.30 43.53
C GLN A 30 -17.82 10.22 45.07
N PHE A 31 -17.78 9.01 45.60
CA PHE A 31 -17.75 8.73 47.01
C PHE A 31 -16.35 8.38 47.47
N GLU A 32 -15.86 9.05 48.48
CA GLU A 32 -14.56 8.78 49.07
C GLU A 32 -14.70 8.68 50.60
N GLY A 33 -14.25 7.60 51.17
CA GLY A 33 -14.16 7.41 52.61
C GLY A 33 -12.69 7.32 53.04
N VAL A 34 -12.24 8.33 53.76
CA VAL A 34 -10.84 8.40 54.26
C VAL A 34 -10.86 8.28 55.78
N SER A 35 -9.92 7.52 56.31
CA SER A 35 -9.64 7.42 57.73
C SER A 35 -8.27 8.01 58.02
N ASP A 36 -8.24 9.21 58.52
CA ASP A 36 -7.03 9.96 58.82
C ASP A 36 -6.74 9.99 60.30
N TYR A 37 -5.41 9.87 60.64
CA TYR A 37 -4.95 9.98 62.00
C TYR A 37 -4.64 11.44 62.33
N LYS A 38 -5.63 12.19 62.92
CA LYS A 38 -5.52 13.61 63.14
C LYS A 38 -5.36 13.93 64.63
N TRP A 39 -4.62 15.00 64.96
CA TRP A 39 -4.50 15.54 66.31
C TRP A 39 -5.79 16.24 66.71
N ASN A 40 -6.43 15.74 67.75
CA ASN A 40 -7.59 16.42 68.38
C ASN A 40 -7.07 17.31 69.52
N SER A 41 -7.15 18.63 69.31
CA SER A 41 -6.70 19.65 70.26
C SER A 41 -7.50 19.66 71.58
N ASN A 42 -8.77 19.26 71.55
CA ASN A 42 -9.63 19.20 72.71
C ASN A 42 -9.31 18.00 73.58
N LEU A 43 -9.02 16.85 72.96
CA LEU A 43 -8.66 15.64 73.70
C LEU A 43 -7.14 15.48 73.88
N ARG A 44 -6.33 16.39 73.35
CA ARG A 44 -4.86 16.39 73.36
C ARG A 44 -4.23 15.04 73.01
N ARG A 45 -4.84 14.35 72.02
CA ARG A 45 -4.36 13.05 71.50
C ARG A 45 -4.68 12.94 70.03
N ASN A 46 -3.96 12.05 69.32
CA ASN A 46 -4.31 11.67 67.96
C ASN A 46 -5.50 10.68 67.99
N GLU A 47 -6.44 10.86 67.09
CA GLU A 47 -7.54 9.94 66.90
C GLU A 47 -7.79 9.70 65.41
N ILE A 48 -8.39 8.56 65.10
CA ILE A 48 -8.80 8.24 63.72
C ILE A 48 -10.11 8.97 63.44
N VAL A 49 -10.01 9.95 62.54
CA VAL A 49 -11.20 10.67 62.04
C VAL A 49 -11.59 10.02 60.73
N ARG A 50 -12.85 9.59 60.64
CA ARG A 50 -13.44 9.09 59.42
C ARG A 50 -14.14 10.24 58.71
N GLN A 51 -13.73 10.51 57.48
CA GLN A 51 -14.37 11.50 56.63
C GLN A 51 -14.98 10.78 55.43
N ASN A 52 -16.25 10.96 55.21
CA ASN A 52 -16.94 10.52 53.99
C ASN A 52 -17.25 11.75 53.16
N THR A 53 -16.75 11.75 51.93
CA THR A 53 -16.95 12.86 51.00
C THR A 53 -17.75 12.41 49.80
N ARG A 54 -18.56 13.30 49.30
CA ARG A 54 -19.36 13.14 48.08
C ARG A 54 -19.11 14.35 47.19
N LEU A 55 -18.57 14.12 46.01
CA LEU A 55 -18.29 15.15 45.03
C LEU A 55 -19.17 15.01 43.80
N TRP A 56 -19.84 16.09 43.44
CA TRP A 56 -20.52 16.26 42.17
C TRP A 56 -19.83 17.38 41.44
N GLU A 57 -19.42 17.14 40.20
CA GLU A 57 -18.74 18.16 39.40
C GLU A 57 -19.29 18.20 37.98
N MET A 58 -19.47 19.41 37.47
CA MET A 58 -19.78 19.69 36.07
C MET A 58 -18.77 20.71 35.57
N GLY A 59 -17.99 20.30 34.56
CA GLY A 59 -17.02 21.14 33.85
C GLY A 59 -17.45 21.37 32.41
N LEU A 60 -17.33 22.59 31.93
CA LEU A 60 -17.43 22.96 30.52
C LEU A 60 -16.11 23.62 30.13
N SER A 61 -15.48 23.11 29.10
CA SER A 61 -14.21 23.63 28.55
C SER A 61 -14.35 23.94 27.07
N VAL A 62 -13.93 25.13 26.68
CA VAL A 62 -13.76 25.54 25.28
C VAL A 62 -12.28 25.79 25.07
N SER A 63 -11.62 24.97 24.26
CA SER A 63 -10.19 25.08 24.01
C SER A 63 -9.94 25.42 22.54
N GLN A 64 -9.08 26.39 22.28
CA GLN A 64 -8.68 26.84 20.96
C GLN A 64 -7.15 26.77 20.82
N PRO A 65 -6.61 25.91 19.94
CA PRO A 65 -5.20 25.95 19.57
C PRO A 65 -4.83 27.30 18.94
N LEU A 66 -3.64 27.78 19.26
CA LEU A 66 -3.16 29.04 18.72
C LEU A 66 -2.44 28.83 17.38
N VAL A 67 -2.95 29.51 16.38
CA VAL A 67 -2.36 29.50 15.02
C VAL A 67 -1.87 30.92 14.71
N LEU A 68 -0.56 31.10 14.57
CA LEU A 68 0.05 32.38 14.23
C LEU A 68 0.57 32.33 12.78
N PHE A 69 0.14 33.28 11.97
CA PHE A 69 0.55 33.38 10.56
C PHE A 69 0.33 32.08 9.75
N GLY A 70 -0.72 31.31 10.11
CA GLY A 70 -1.05 30.04 9.46
C GLY A 70 -0.30 28.81 9.99
N THR A 71 0.60 28.99 10.97
CA THR A 71 1.34 27.90 11.60
C THR A 71 0.82 27.68 13.03
N PRO A 72 0.47 26.47 13.44
CA PRO A 72 0.12 26.17 14.84
C PRO A 72 1.34 26.39 15.74
N THR A 73 1.12 26.76 17.00
CA THR A 73 2.20 27.09 17.95
C THR A 73 2.27 26.11 19.11
N ASP A 74 1.49 25.03 19.12
CA ASP A 74 1.25 24.14 20.27
C ASP A 74 0.72 24.85 21.52
N GLY A 75 0.43 26.15 21.41
CA GLY A 75 -0.22 26.91 22.47
C GLY A 75 -1.73 26.77 22.43
N TYR A 76 -2.37 26.95 23.58
CA TYR A 76 -3.80 26.84 23.73
C TYR A 76 -4.36 28.03 24.53
N LEU A 77 -5.50 28.51 24.09
CA LEU A 77 -6.36 29.42 24.85
C LEU A 77 -7.62 28.66 25.23
N SER A 78 -7.87 28.48 26.52
CA SER A 78 -9.00 27.71 27.00
C SER A 78 -9.88 28.57 27.92
N LEU A 79 -11.20 28.52 27.70
CA LEU A 79 -12.22 29.06 28.62
C LEU A 79 -12.86 27.88 29.35
N ASN A 80 -12.67 27.85 30.63
CA ASN A 80 -13.15 26.79 31.52
C ASN A 80 -14.19 27.31 32.49
N SER A 81 -15.26 26.52 32.67
CA SER A 81 -16.29 26.77 33.66
C SER A 81 -16.52 25.50 34.45
N ARG A 82 -16.36 25.56 35.76
CA ARG A 82 -16.54 24.42 36.65
C ARG A 82 -17.46 24.78 37.80
N ILE A 83 -18.42 23.90 38.02
CA ILE A 83 -19.31 23.96 39.17
C ILE A 83 -19.21 22.62 39.88
N ASN A 84 -18.92 22.65 41.17
CA ASN A 84 -18.94 21.43 41.99
C ASN A 84 -19.76 21.62 43.27
N ARG A 85 -20.28 20.51 43.77
CA ARG A 85 -20.87 20.36 45.08
C ARG A 85 -20.07 19.33 45.84
N TYR A 86 -19.63 19.72 47.02
CA TYR A 86 -18.87 18.91 47.92
C TYR A 86 -19.65 18.73 49.23
N ASP A 87 -20.04 17.49 49.53
CA ASP A 87 -20.67 17.13 50.81
C ASP A 87 -19.64 16.34 51.60
N GLN A 88 -19.38 16.75 52.83
CA GLN A 88 -18.48 16.10 53.75
C GLN A 88 -19.20 15.78 55.05
N ALA A 89 -19.17 14.51 55.45
CA ALA A 89 -19.63 14.06 56.76
C ALA A 89 -18.41 13.75 57.61
N GLU A 90 -18.24 14.50 58.70
CA GLU A 90 -17.16 14.30 59.70
C GLU A 90 -17.78 14.14 61.08
N GLY A 91 -17.98 12.90 61.54
CA GLY A 91 -18.69 12.60 62.79
C GLY A 91 -20.20 12.89 62.70
N ASP A 92 -20.71 13.80 63.54
CA ASP A 92 -22.08 14.22 63.56
C ASP A 92 -22.35 15.50 62.70
N ASP A 93 -21.32 16.10 62.11
CA ASP A 93 -21.41 17.30 61.32
C ASP A 93 -21.43 16.99 59.81
N ASP A 94 -22.48 17.41 59.11
CA ASP A 94 -22.59 17.37 57.67
C ASP A 94 -22.36 18.77 57.10
N ILE A 95 -21.30 18.94 56.32
CA ILE A 95 -20.95 20.19 55.66
C ILE A 95 -21.19 20.05 54.18
N SER A 96 -22.04 20.90 53.60
CA SER A 96 -22.21 21.01 52.15
C SER A 96 -21.66 22.33 51.66
N SER A 97 -20.88 22.32 50.63
CA SER A 97 -20.38 23.52 49.97
C SER A 97 -20.51 23.43 48.44
N TYR A 98 -20.80 24.54 47.84
CA TYR A 98 -20.81 24.72 46.41
C TYR A 98 -19.65 25.60 46.00
N TYR A 99 -18.99 25.25 44.88
CA TYR A 99 -17.90 26.02 44.33
C TYR A 99 -18.13 26.23 42.84
N ASN A 100 -17.97 27.47 42.39
CA ASN A 100 -18.07 27.85 40.99
C ASN A 100 -16.81 28.60 40.57
N ARG A 101 -16.19 28.17 39.45
CA ARG A 101 -15.00 28.80 38.91
C ARG A 101 -15.11 28.94 37.41
N HIS A 102 -14.92 30.15 36.92
CA HIS A 102 -14.79 30.46 35.52
C HIS A 102 -13.40 31.05 35.30
N TYR A 103 -12.61 30.45 34.38
CA TYR A 103 -11.26 30.94 34.15
C TYR A 103 -10.86 30.83 32.69
N LEU A 104 -10.11 31.85 32.23
CA LEU A 104 -9.42 31.85 30.99
C LEU A 104 -7.99 31.35 31.27
N GLN A 105 -7.53 30.38 30.49
CA GLN A 105 -6.20 29.80 30.62
C GLN A 105 -5.48 29.92 29.28
N PHE A 106 -4.29 30.43 29.31
CA PHE A 106 -3.35 30.45 28.19
C PHE A 106 -2.16 29.58 28.54
N GLU A 107 -1.86 28.63 27.66
CA GLU A 107 -0.70 27.75 27.76
C GLU A 107 0.12 27.84 26.48
N GLN A 108 1.45 28.00 26.61
CA GLN A 108 2.37 28.04 25.49
C GLN A 108 3.64 27.29 25.85
N PRO A 109 3.87 26.10 25.27
CA PRO A 109 5.17 25.45 25.34
C PRO A 109 6.18 26.23 24.48
N LEU A 110 7.40 26.32 24.98
CA LEU A 110 8.53 26.99 24.32
C LEU A 110 9.70 26.01 24.24
N PHE A 111 10.49 26.13 23.16
CA PHE A 111 11.69 25.33 22.93
C PHE A 111 11.43 23.81 22.75
N ARG A 112 10.21 23.44 22.34
CA ARG A 112 9.86 22.09 21.87
C ARG A 112 9.64 22.10 20.37
N PRO A 113 9.81 20.94 19.68
CA PRO A 113 9.26 20.77 18.35
C PRO A 113 7.77 21.05 18.34
N ASN A 114 7.28 21.54 17.24
CA ASN A 114 5.87 21.85 17.12
C ASN A 114 5.07 20.58 16.77
N GLU A 115 4.52 19.92 17.79
CA GLU A 115 3.81 18.65 17.65
C GLU A 115 2.58 18.77 16.73
N LEU A 116 1.77 19.83 16.89
CA LEU A 116 0.59 20.04 16.05
C LEU A 116 0.95 20.23 14.57
N ARG A 117 2.07 20.90 14.30
CA ARG A 117 2.59 21.06 12.94
C ARG A 117 3.11 19.76 12.38
N ASN A 118 3.92 19.03 13.15
CA ASN A 118 4.49 17.74 12.74
C ASN A 118 3.39 16.73 12.50
N ASP A 119 2.41 16.60 13.38
CA ASP A 119 1.21 15.77 13.23
C ASP A 119 0.41 16.07 11.95
N LEU A 120 0.29 17.36 11.60
CA LEU A 120 -0.39 17.76 10.37
C LEU A 120 0.43 17.39 9.13
N GLU A 121 1.75 17.64 9.15
CA GLU A 121 2.66 17.28 8.07
C GLU A 121 2.69 15.76 7.86
N GLU A 122 2.77 14.97 8.93
CA GLU A 122 2.70 13.50 8.85
C GLU A 122 1.38 13.00 8.25
N ALA A 123 0.25 13.64 8.60
CA ALA A 123 -1.04 13.29 8.01
C ALA A 123 -1.13 13.65 6.51
N GLU A 124 -0.47 14.73 6.07
CA GLU A 124 -0.36 15.11 4.66
C GLU A 124 0.53 14.11 3.91
N LEU A 125 1.69 13.76 4.47
CA LEU A 125 2.59 12.74 3.91
C LEU A 125 1.93 11.37 3.84
N SER A 126 1.16 10.98 4.86
CA SER A 126 0.39 9.74 4.87
C SER A 126 -0.69 9.70 3.77
N LEU A 127 -1.36 10.83 3.49
CA LEU A 127 -2.30 10.90 2.38
C LEU A 127 -1.59 10.78 1.03
N GLU A 128 -0.46 11.47 0.83
CA GLU A 128 0.34 11.38 -0.38
C GLU A 128 0.84 9.95 -0.61
N ARG A 129 1.31 9.27 0.45
CA ARG A 129 1.72 7.86 0.41
C ARG A 129 0.59 6.96 -0.09
N GLU A 130 -0.58 7.05 0.49
CA GLU A 130 -1.73 6.23 0.10
C GLU A 130 -2.21 6.51 -1.34
N ASP A 131 -2.06 7.75 -1.83
CA ASP A 131 -2.35 8.09 -3.23
C ASP A 131 -1.31 7.46 -4.18
N LEU A 132 -0.02 7.43 -3.81
CA LEU A 132 1.05 6.80 -4.59
C LEU A 132 0.95 5.27 -4.57
N GLU A 133 0.72 4.66 -3.42
CA GLU A 133 0.49 3.22 -3.28
C GLU A 133 -0.76 2.78 -4.09
N PHE A 134 -1.81 3.60 -4.08
CA PHE A 134 -2.99 3.32 -4.92
C PHE A 134 -2.66 3.38 -6.41
N LEU A 135 -1.74 4.24 -6.85
CA LEU A 135 -1.26 4.28 -8.22
C LEU A 135 -0.45 3.01 -8.56
N GLU A 136 0.44 2.56 -7.66
CA GLU A 136 1.17 1.30 -7.80
C GLU A 136 0.23 0.10 -7.90
N ASP A 137 -0.77 -0.01 -7.01
CA ASP A 137 -1.82 -1.05 -7.07
C ASP A 137 -2.55 -1.08 -8.42
N GLN A 138 -2.79 0.11 -9.03
CA GLN A 138 -3.45 0.19 -10.33
C GLN A 138 -2.53 -0.30 -11.47
N VAL A 139 -1.24 0.02 -11.43
CA VAL A 139 -0.25 -0.45 -12.41
C VAL A 139 -0.11 -1.97 -12.27
N GLU A 140 0.09 -2.49 -11.07
CA GLU A 140 0.18 -3.93 -10.81
C GLU A 140 -1.06 -4.68 -11.31
N LEU A 141 -2.26 -4.12 -11.08
CA LEU A 141 -3.50 -4.73 -11.59
C LEU A 141 -3.54 -4.76 -13.13
N ILE A 142 -3.05 -3.70 -13.79
CA ILE A 142 -2.97 -3.65 -15.25
C ILE A 142 -2.01 -4.71 -15.77
N ASP A 143 -0.84 -4.84 -15.15
CA ASP A 143 0.17 -5.83 -15.52
C ASP A 143 -0.36 -7.26 -15.32
N ASP A 144 -0.97 -7.55 -14.20
CA ASP A 144 -1.61 -8.82 -13.88
C ASP A 144 -2.70 -9.23 -14.91
N VAL A 145 -3.55 -8.26 -15.29
CA VAL A 145 -4.61 -8.50 -16.29
C VAL A 145 -4.02 -8.69 -17.68
N ALA A 146 -2.99 -7.92 -18.02
CA ALA A 146 -2.32 -8.03 -19.32
C ALA A 146 -1.55 -9.33 -19.45
N ASP A 147 -0.86 -9.77 -18.41
CA ASP A 147 -0.19 -11.07 -18.39
C ASP A 147 -1.18 -12.21 -18.58
N GLN A 148 -2.29 -12.20 -17.85
CA GLN A 148 -3.35 -13.20 -18.01
C GLN A 148 -3.99 -13.16 -19.41
N PHE A 149 -4.12 -11.96 -20.00
CA PHE A 149 -4.57 -11.78 -21.40
C PHE A 149 -3.60 -12.46 -22.36
N TYR A 150 -2.27 -12.26 -22.18
CA TYR A 150 -1.27 -12.89 -23.02
C TYR A 150 -1.21 -14.42 -22.85
N ASP A 151 -1.53 -14.93 -21.65
CA ASP A 151 -1.65 -16.37 -21.42
C ASP A 151 -2.83 -16.97 -22.22
N VAL A 152 -4.00 -16.34 -22.19
CA VAL A 152 -5.14 -16.76 -23.01
C VAL A 152 -4.82 -16.68 -24.51
N LEU A 153 -4.19 -15.58 -24.94
CA LEU A 153 -3.78 -15.39 -26.32
C LEU A 153 -2.77 -16.44 -26.78
N ALA A 154 -1.81 -16.81 -25.90
CA ALA A 154 -0.82 -17.84 -26.17
C ALA A 154 -1.49 -19.17 -26.49
N VAL A 155 -2.41 -19.62 -25.66
CA VAL A 155 -3.11 -20.88 -25.81
C VAL A 155 -4.05 -20.86 -27.02
N ALA A 156 -4.71 -19.73 -27.29
CA ALA A 156 -5.56 -19.58 -28.47
C ALA A 156 -4.76 -19.66 -29.79
N GLN A 157 -3.63 -18.96 -29.86
CA GLN A 157 -2.75 -19.02 -31.04
C GLN A 157 -2.04 -20.36 -31.19
N GLN A 158 -1.73 -21.03 -30.08
CA GLN A 158 -1.18 -22.38 -30.09
C GLN A 158 -2.19 -23.39 -30.64
N GLU A 159 -3.49 -23.20 -30.41
CA GLU A 159 -4.56 -24.01 -31.00
C GLU A 159 -4.50 -23.98 -32.55
N GLU A 160 -4.31 -22.78 -33.12
CA GLU A 160 -4.17 -22.65 -34.58
C GLU A 160 -2.97 -23.43 -35.15
N VAL A 161 -1.83 -23.41 -34.45
CA VAL A 161 -0.63 -24.16 -34.86
C VAL A 161 -0.88 -25.67 -34.76
N LEU A 162 -1.50 -26.14 -33.65
CA LEU A 162 -1.79 -27.54 -33.46
C LEU A 162 -2.88 -28.07 -34.41
N ALA A 163 -3.87 -27.25 -34.73
CA ALA A 163 -4.87 -27.59 -35.73
C ALA A 163 -4.25 -27.71 -37.13
N ALA A 164 -3.34 -26.83 -37.49
CA ALA A 164 -2.60 -26.93 -38.75
C ALA A 164 -1.69 -28.18 -38.81
N ASP A 165 -1.08 -28.57 -37.68
CA ASP A 165 -0.30 -29.81 -37.58
C ASP A 165 -1.19 -31.08 -37.82
N VAL A 166 -2.39 -31.08 -37.25
CA VAL A 166 -3.39 -32.14 -37.49
C VAL A 166 -3.75 -32.22 -38.97
N GLU A 167 -4.02 -31.09 -39.64
CA GLU A 167 -4.37 -31.04 -41.06
C GLU A 167 -3.21 -31.58 -41.93
N VAL A 168 -1.96 -31.20 -41.63
CA VAL A 168 -0.75 -31.70 -42.32
C VAL A 168 -0.63 -33.20 -42.17
N LEU A 169 -0.87 -33.78 -40.99
CA LEU A 169 -0.80 -35.19 -40.72
C LEU A 169 -1.94 -35.97 -41.37
N GLU A 170 -3.17 -35.41 -41.48
CA GLU A 170 -4.30 -36.00 -42.22
C GLU A 170 -3.98 -36.08 -43.71
N ASP A 171 -3.36 -35.06 -44.29
CA ASP A 171 -2.90 -35.03 -45.66
C ASP A 171 -1.81 -36.10 -45.93
N LEU A 172 -0.84 -36.23 -44.98
CA LEU A 172 0.18 -37.27 -45.08
C LEU A 172 -0.40 -38.67 -44.94
N LEU A 173 -1.41 -38.88 -44.08
CA LEU A 173 -2.11 -40.14 -43.91
C LEU A 173 -2.81 -40.56 -45.23
N THR A 174 -3.46 -39.58 -45.85
CA THR A 174 -4.14 -39.80 -47.15
C THR A 174 -3.11 -40.23 -48.21
N ALA A 175 -1.99 -39.53 -48.31
CA ALA A 175 -0.87 -39.89 -49.22
C ALA A 175 -0.25 -41.28 -48.90
N ALA A 176 -0.11 -41.62 -47.62
CA ALA A 176 0.39 -42.92 -47.18
C ALA A 176 -0.51 -44.08 -47.57
N ARG A 177 -1.86 -43.89 -47.41
CA ARG A 177 -2.88 -44.85 -47.86
C ARG A 177 -2.84 -45.10 -49.36
N ASP A 178 -2.80 -44.03 -50.16
CA ASP A 178 -2.71 -44.12 -51.63
C ASP A 178 -1.47 -44.85 -52.08
N ARG A 179 -0.37 -44.76 -51.33
CA ARG A 179 0.87 -45.49 -51.62
C ARG A 179 0.82 -46.94 -51.18
N ALA A 180 0.19 -47.24 -50.04
CA ALA A 180 -0.02 -48.60 -49.52
C ALA A 180 -0.92 -49.41 -50.43
N ASP A 181 -1.94 -48.81 -51.05
CA ASP A 181 -2.82 -49.43 -52.00
C ASP A 181 -2.06 -49.88 -53.31
N ARG A 182 -1.02 -49.17 -53.64
CA ARG A 182 -0.16 -49.48 -54.79
C ARG A 182 0.97 -50.47 -54.47
N ASP A 183 1.43 -50.49 -53.20
CA ASP A 183 2.53 -51.30 -52.70
C ASP A 183 2.24 -51.75 -51.26
N SER A 184 1.81 -52.99 -51.10
CA SER A 184 1.39 -53.59 -49.81
C SER A 184 2.51 -53.60 -48.76
N LEU A 185 3.80 -53.49 -49.17
CA LEU A 185 4.92 -53.41 -48.24
C LEU A 185 4.95 -52.09 -47.46
N ARG A 186 4.15 -51.05 -47.86
CA ARG A 186 4.06 -49.74 -47.24
C ARG A 186 2.96 -49.58 -46.16
N HIS A 187 2.31 -50.67 -45.82
CA HIS A 187 1.25 -50.67 -44.76
C HIS A 187 1.79 -50.12 -43.43
N MET A 188 3.04 -50.34 -43.09
CA MET A 188 3.69 -49.80 -41.88
C MET A 188 3.79 -48.27 -41.91
N GLU A 189 3.98 -47.62 -43.09
CA GLU A 189 3.98 -46.16 -43.22
C GLU A 189 2.60 -45.56 -42.79
N THR A 190 1.51 -46.23 -43.20
CA THR A 190 0.16 -45.78 -42.81
C THR A 190 -0.06 -45.85 -41.30
N VAL A 191 0.38 -46.97 -40.66
CA VAL A 191 0.30 -47.12 -39.20
C VAL A 191 1.10 -46.05 -38.47
N GLN A 192 2.30 -45.76 -38.95
CA GLN A 192 3.15 -44.72 -38.32
C GLN A 192 2.53 -43.34 -38.40
N VAL A 193 2.00 -42.89 -39.56
CA VAL A 193 1.33 -41.62 -39.68
C VAL A 193 0.08 -41.54 -38.82
N GLN A 194 -0.67 -42.69 -38.71
CA GLN A 194 -1.83 -42.73 -37.88
C GLN A 194 -1.51 -42.52 -36.38
N ILE A 195 -0.42 -43.08 -35.88
CA ILE A 195 0.03 -42.85 -34.51
C ILE A 195 0.36 -41.36 -34.28
N GLU A 196 1.11 -40.76 -35.21
CA GLU A 196 1.46 -39.32 -35.11
C GLU A 196 0.21 -38.42 -35.18
N LEU A 197 -0.76 -38.76 -36.01
CA LEU A 197 -2.02 -38.03 -36.09
C LEU A 197 -2.83 -38.11 -34.80
N GLU A 198 -2.93 -39.30 -34.17
CA GLU A 198 -3.64 -39.43 -32.88
C GLU A 198 -2.91 -38.66 -31.76
N ASN A 199 -1.57 -38.65 -31.74
CA ASN A 199 -0.77 -37.85 -30.83
C ASN A 199 -1.05 -36.33 -31.02
N ALA A 200 -1.10 -35.86 -32.28
CA ALA A 200 -1.41 -34.47 -32.61
C ALA A 200 -2.83 -34.06 -32.18
N LYS A 201 -3.82 -34.95 -32.41
CA LYS A 201 -5.21 -34.73 -31.97
C LYS A 201 -5.32 -34.64 -30.44
N GLU A 202 -4.56 -35.48 -29.71
CA GLU A 202 -4.56 -35.41 -28.24
C GLU A 202 -3.89 -34.13 -27.74
N ALA A 203 -2.81 -33.68 -28.38
CA ALA A 203 -2.16 -32.38 -28.08
C ALA A 203 -3.15 -31.23 -28.31
N LEU A 204 -3.91 -31.25 -29.40
CA LEU A 204 -4.93 -30.22 -29.69
C LEU A 204 -6.05 -30.25 -28.62
N ARG A 205 -6.55 -31.43 -28.21
CA ARG A 205 -7.55 -31.52 -27.14
C ARG A 205 -7.03 -31.04 -25.80
N ALA A 206 -5.75 -31.31 -25.49
CA ALA A 206 -5.10 -30.80 -24.28
C ALA A 206 -5.08 -29.27 -24.27
N ASN A 207 -4.64 -28.68 -25.38
CA ASN A 207 -4.61 -27.21 -25.54
C ASN A 207 -6.00 -26.56 -25.42
N GLN A 208 -7.05 -27.19 -25.97
CA GLN A 208 -8.44 -26.72 -25.81
C GLN A 208 -8.94 -26.74 -24.36
N ARG A 209 -8.45 -27.71 -23.55
CA ARG A 209 -8.72 -27.69 -22.10
C ARG A 209 -7.99 -26.53 -21.41
N ASP A 210 -6.73 -26.33 -21.75
CA ASP A 210 -5.89 -25.26 -21.17
C ASP A 210 -6.46 -23.87 -21.54
N GLN A 211 -6.97 -23.69 -22.76
CA GLN A 211 -7.66 -22.47 -23.18
C GLN A 211 -8.87 -22.15 -22.31
N ARG A 212 -9.65 -23.14 -21.94
CA ARG A 212 -10.80 -22.94 -21.03
C ARG A 212 -10.32 -22.49 -19.65
N VAL A 213 -9.27 -23.13 -19.12
CA VAL A 213 -8.72 -22.81 -17.81
C VAL A 213 -8.17 -21.37 -17.79
N GLU A 214 -7.39 -20.98 -18.79
CA GLU A 214 -6.82 -19.64 -18.85
C GLU A 214 -7.91 -18.57 -19.08
N SER A 215 -8.92 -18.87 -19.90
CA SER A 215 -10.09 -17.99 -20.09
C SER A 215 -10.91 -17.82 -18.80
N ASP A 216 -11.05 -18.87 -17.98
CA ASP A 216 -11.72 -18.79 -16.68
C ASP A 216 -10.92 -17.93 -15.70
N ARG A 217 -9.60 -18.06 -15.70
CA ARG A 217 -8.71 -17.21 -14.88
C ARG A 217 -8.82 -15.73 -15.28
N LEU A 218 -8.81 -15.44 -16.58
CA LEU A 218 -8.99 -14.07 -17.07
C LEU A 218 -10.34 -13.49 -16.65
N ARG A 219 -11.43 -14.27 -16.79
CA ARG A 219 -12.77 -13.86 -16.33
C ARG A 219 -12.77 -13.48 -14.85
N GLN A 220 -12.18 -14.33 -14.02
CA GLN A 220 -12.10 -14.08 -12.58
C GLN A 220 -11.30 -12.81 -12.28
N ARG A 221 -10.18 -12.62 -12.99
CA ARG A 221 -9.32 -11.45 -12.78
C ARG A 221 -10.01 -10.12 -13.13
N ILE A 222 -10.79 -10.09 -14.22
CA ILE A 222 -11.53 -8.89 -14.66
C ILE A 222 -12.93 -8.77 -14.03
N GLY A 223 -13.33 -9.70 -13.18
CA GLY A 223 -14.61 -9.67 -12.47
C GLY A 223 -15.85 -9.96 -13.36
N MET A 224 -15.67 -10.70 -14.45
CA MET A 224 -16.79 -11.13 -15.29
C MET A 224 -17.53 -12.32 -14.65
N GLU A 225 -18.84 -12.44 -14.95
CA GLU A 225 -19.65 -13.54 -14.50
C GLU A 225 -19.21 -14.87 -15.11
N GLU A 226 -19.35 -15.95 -14.33
CA GLU A 226 -19.01 -17.31 -14.76
C GLU A 226 -19.86 -17.72 -15.97
N GLY A 227 -19.20 -18.31 -16.99
CA GLY A 227 -19.86 -18.80 -18.20
C GLY A 227 -20.04 -17.80 -19.35
N GLN A 228 -19.64 -16.53 -19.19
CA GLN A 228 -19.59 -15.61 -20.32
C GLN A 228 -18.44 -15.99 -21.27
N PRO A 229 -18.66 -16.09 -22.59
CA PRO A 229 -17.58 -16.39 -23.52
C PRO A 229 -16.58 -15.23 -23.57
N ILE A 230 -15.30 -15.55 -23.52
CA ILE A 230 -14.22 -14.61 -23.80
C ILE A 230 -13.58 -15.06 -25.11
N ASP A 231 -13.55 -14.16 -26.08
CA ASP A 231 -12.77 -14.31 -27.30
C ASP A 231 -11.66 -13.25 -27.28
N VAL A 232 -10.43 -13.69 -27.50
CA VAL A 232 -9.24 -12.87 -27.41
C VAL A 232 -8.60 -12.78 -28.79
N GLU A 233 -8.63 -11.62 -29.38
CA GLU A 233 -7.95 -11.34 -30.64
C GLU A 233 -6.79 -10.36 -30.43
N ALA A 234 -5.63 -10.66 -30.99
CA ALA A 234 -4.52 -9.72 -31.09
C ALA A 234 -3.86 -9.78 -32.45
N SER A 235 -3.48 -8.62 -32.94
CA SER A 235 -2.72 -8.54 -34.20
C SER A 235 -1.32 -9.11 -34.00
N THR A 236 -0.93 -10.07 -34.82
CA THR A 236 0.44 -10.63 -34.87
C THR A 236 1.43 -9.73 -35.61
N ARG A 237 1.04 -8.48 -35.92
CA ARG A 237 1.93 -7.51 -36.57
C ARG A 237 3.00 -7.03 -35.59
N LEU A 238 4.26 -7.34 -35.89
CA LEU A 238 5.40 -6.80 -35.18
C LEU A 238 5.64 -5.35 -35.62
N THR A 239 5.61 -4.42 -34.69
CA THR A 239 6.09 -3.04 -34.90
C THR A 239 7.34 -2.88 -34.04
N PRO A 240 8.54 -2.83 -34.64
CA PRO A 240 9.78 -2.66 -33.89
C PRO A 240 9.74 -1.37 -33.08
N LEU A 241 10.19 -1.44 -31.84
CA LEU A 241 10.31 -0.31 -30.94
C LEU A 241 11.82 0.01 -30.77
N GLU A 242 12.17 1.27 -30.96
CA GLU A 242 13.51 1.78 -30.63
C GLU A 242 13.42 2.46 -29.25
N VAL A 243 14.26 2.00 -28.33
CA VAL A 243 14.30 2.52 -26.96
C VAL A 243 15.71 3.01 -26.67
N ASP A 244 15.82 4.27 -26.23
CA ASP A 244 17.05 4.82 -25.70
C ASP A 244 17.14 4.48 -24.20
N LEU A 245 18.25 3.82 -23.80
CA LEU A 245 18.45 3.37 -22.43
C LEU A 245 18.59 4.55 -21.45
N ASP A 246 19.27 5.62 -21.85
CA ASP A 246 19.49 6.77 -20.97
C ASP A 246 18.17 7.51 -20.73
N GLU A 247 17.33 7.61 -21.75
CA GLU A 247 15.98 8.19 -21.63
C GLU A 247 15.08 7.31 -20.75
N ALA A 248 15.11 5.99 -20.93
CA ALA A 248 14.35 5.04 -20.13
C ALA A 248 14.74 5.10 -18.65
N LEU A 249 16.06 5.16 -18.34
CA LEU A 249 16.59 5.34 -16.99
C LEU A 249 16.14 6.67 -16.39
N GLY A 250 16.16 7.76 -17.17
CA GLY A 250 15.70 9.06 -16.73
C GLY A 250 14.23 9.07 -16.32
N TYR A 251 13.35 8.49 -17.13
CA TYR A 251 11.93 8.37 -16.82
C TYR A 251 11.68 7.44 -15.63
N GLY A 252 12.27 6.26 -15.61
CA GLY A 252 12.06 5.30 -14.53
C GLY A 252 12.48 5.82 -13.16
N LEU A 253 13.60 6.53 -13.06
CA LEU A 253 14.07 7.11 -11.80
C LEU A 253 13.27 8.35 -11.36
N SER A 254 12.67 9.09 -12.30
CA SER A 254 11.94 10.33 -11.98
C SER A 254 10.45 10.13 -11.79
N LEU A 255 9.83 9.17 -12.46
CA LEU A 255 8.37 9.00 -12.49
C LEU A 255 7.86 7.86 -11.61
N ARG A 256 8.72 6.89 -11.22
CA ARG A 256 8.26 5.77 -10.37
C ARG A 256 7.87 6.26 -8.98
N PRO A 257 6.66 5.91 -8.50
CA PRO A 257 6.17 6.29 -7.16
C PRO A 257 7.10 5.86 -6.04
N ALA A 258 7.77 4.71 -6.16
CA ALA A 258 8.71 4.15 -5.20
C ALA A 258 9.77 5.17 -4.73
N MET A 259 10.30 6.01 -5.64
CA MET A 259 11.28 7.04 -5.28
C MET A 259 10.67 8.11 -4.38
N ARG A 260 9.44 8.54 -4.66
CA ARG A 260 8.73 9.52 -3.83
C ARG A 260 8.29 8.92 -2.49
N LEU A 261 7.93 7.64 -2.44
CA LEU A 261 7.63 6.92 -1.19
C LEU A 261 8.83 6.88 -0.25
N HIS A 262 10.05 6.72 -0.79
CA HIS A 262 11.27 6.85 0.00
C HIS A 262 11.51 8.28 0.51
N ASP A 263 11.23 9.32 -0.29
CA ASP A 263 11.34 10.71 0.16
C ASP A 263 10.38 11.00 1.32
N ILE A 264 9.14 10.48 1.25
CA ILE A 264 8.18 10.57 2.35
C ILE A 264 8.73 9.88 3.60
N SER A 265 9.25 8.66 3.47
CA SER A 265 9.81 7.91 4.61
C SER A 265 11.03 8.60 5.24
N ILE A 266 11.89 9.25 4.43
CA ILE A 266 13.00 10.06 4.93
C ILE A 266 12.45 11.25 5.72
N ARG A 267 11.42 11.96 5.20
CA ARG A 267 10.86 13.11 5.87
C ARG A 267 10.20 12.76 7.20
N GLU A 268 9.47 11.64 7.26
CA GLU A 268 8.90 11.12 8.52
C GLU A 268 10.00 10.83 9.55
N GLN A 269 11.07 10.15 9.12
CA GLN A 269 12.19 9.85 10.01
C GLN A 269 12.96 11.13 10.46
N GLU A 270 13.00 12.19 9.63
CA GLU A 270 13.51 13.48 10.05
C GLU A 270 12.64 14.10 11.15
N ILE A 271 11.31 14.00 11.04
CA ILE A 271 10.37 14.46 12.06
C ILE A 271 10.58 13.68 13.36
N ASP A 272 10.77 12.36 13.31
CA ASP A 272 11.06 11.54 14.48
C ASP A 272 12.36 11.97 15.18
N VAL A 273 13.42 12.26 14.41
CA VAL A 273 14.67 12.80 14.94
C VAL A 273 14.45 14.17 15.61
N GLU A 274 13.63 15.04 15.00
CA GLU A 274 13.30 16.36 15.56
C GLU A 274 12.51 16.21 16.87
N ASN A 275 11.48 15.36 16.89
CA ASN A 275 10.64 15.11 18.06
C ASN A 275 11.48 14.52 19.21
N THR A 276 12.26 13.47 18.95
CA THR A 276 13.13 12.84 19.96
C THR A 276 14.16 13.82 20.54
N LYS A 277 14.72 14.70 19.72
CA LYS A 277 15.62 15.76 20.22
C LYS A 277 14.89 16.75 21.12
N GLY A 278 13.68 17.11 20.75
CA GLY A 278 12.86 18.06 21.48
C GLY A 278 12.43 17.50 22.84
N ASP A 279 11.85 16.31 22.85
CA ASP A 279 11.35 15.64 24.08
C ASP A 279 12.44 15.43 25.10
N GLY A 280 13.64 15.24 24.66
CA GLY A 280 14.80 15.15 25.53
C GLY A 280 15.37 16.50 25.95
N GLY A 281 14.90 17.64 25.45
CA GLY A 281 15.45 18.99 25.68
C GLY A 281 14.99 19.66 26.97
N PRO A 282 15.46 20.88 27.23
CA PRO A 282 14.85 21.77 28.21
C PRO A 282 13.42 22.11 27.80
N HIS A 283 12.49 22.03 28.75
CA HIS A 283 11.11 22.43 28.54
C HIS A 283 10.81 23.73 29.27
N VAL A 284 10.19 24.65 28.60
CA VAL A 284 9.70 25.90 29.19
C VAL A 284 8.23 26.04 28.81
N ASP A 285 7.38 26.02 29.80
CA ASP A 285 5.94 26.18 29.63
C ASP A 285 5.52 27.50 30.25
N LEU A 286 4.91 28.38 29.47
CA LEU A 286 4.27 29.60 29.93
C LEU A 286 2.81 29.31 30.18
N GLU A 287 2.37 29.53 31.40
CA GLU A 287 0.97 29.36 31.81
C GLU A 287 0.44 30.67 32.42
N MET A 288 -0.70 31.11 31.95
CA MET A 288 -1.41 32.26 32.49
C MET A 288 -2.86 31.88 32.73
N THR A 289 -3.38 32.14 33.93
CA THR A 289 -4.80 31.98 34.23
C THR A 289 -5.37 33.28 34.80
N TYR A 290 -6.57 33.58 34.39
CA TYR A 290 -7.40 34.63 35.00
C TYR A 290 -8.78 34.08 35.22
N GLY A 291 -9.30 34.14 36.45
CA GLY A 291 -10.55 33.51 36.83
C GLY A 291 -11.39 34.31 37.79
N LEU A 292 -12.65 33.94 37.80
CA LEU A 292 -13.67 34.36 38.75
C LEU A 292 -14.11 33.12 39.51
N GLU A 293 -14.08 33.16 40.83
CA GLU A 293 -14.44 32.04 41.67
C GLU A 293 -15.33 32.44 42.83
N LYS A 294 -16.17 31.53 43.24
CA LYS A 294 -17.10 31.72 44.39
C LYS A 294 -17.33 30.39 45.09
N GLN A 295 -17.24 30.41 46.38
CA GLN A 295 -17.66 29.31 47.25
C GLN A 295 -18.77 29.80 48.20
N ASP A 296 -19.80 28.98 48.33
CA ASP A 296 -20.90 29.28 49.25
C ASP A 296 -21.59 27.97 49.70
N GLU A 297 -22.35 28.03 50.80
CA GLU A 297 -23.16 26.92 51.29
C GLU A 297 -24.47 26.76 50.51
N GLY A 298 -24.89 27.80 49.76
CA GLY A 298 -26.12 27.81 48.98
C GLY A 298 -25.90 27.96 47.49
N LEU A 299 -26.53 27.13 46.68
CA LEU A 299 -26.42 27.15 45.21
C LEU A 299 -26.79 28.50 44.58
N ARG A 300 -27.74 29.25 45.15
CA ARG A 300 -28.18 30.54 44.61
C ARG A 300 -27.13 31.64 44.79
N GLN A 301 -26.39 31.60 45.89
CA GLN A 301 -25.38 32.59 46.26
C GLN A 301 -24.10 32.46 45.43
N LEU A 302 -23.91 31.33 44.72
CA LEU A 302 -22.76 31.13 43.85
C LEU A 302 -22.64 32.14 42.69
N TRP A 303 -23.70 32.84 42.36
CA TRP A 303 -23.77 33.79 41.26
C TRP A 303 -23.63 35.25 41.69
N ASP A 304 -23.48 35.47 43.00
CA ASP A 304 -23.35 36.78 43.58
C ASP A 304 -21.89 37.01 44.04
N GLN A 305 -21.31 38.16 43.69
CA GLN A 305 -20.00 38.61 44.20
C GLN A 305 -18.87 37.57 44.03
N TYR A 306 -18.30 37.52 42.82
CA TYR A 306 -17.13 36.69 42.53
C TYR A 306 -15.85 37.29 43.09
N ASP A 307 -14.95 36.44 43.56
CA ASP A 307 -13.58 36.78 43.84
C ASP A 307 -12.69 36.60 42.58
N ASN A 308 -11.77 37.47 42.36
CA ASN A 308 -10.83 37.40 41.23
C ASN A 308 -9.63 36.54 41.63
N SER A 309 -9.26 35.62 40.73
CA SER A 309 -8.02 34.87 40.86
C SER A 309 -7.19 35.01 39.60
N TYR A 310 -5.89 35.17 39.73
CA TYR A 310 -5.00 35.15 38.59
C TYR A 310 -3.67 34.43 38.95
N SER A 311 -3.10 33.79 37.97
CA SER A 311 -1.74 33.25 38.07
C SER A 311 -1.00 33.44 36.78
N VAL A 312 0.30 33.75 36.89
CA VAL A 312 1.24 33.74 35.79
C VAL A 312 2.43 32.91 36.24
N GLY A 313 2.68 31.86 35.52
CA GLY A 313 3.76 30.93 35.84
C GLY A 313 4.63 30.63 34.60
N VAL A 314 5.91 30.52 34.83
CA VAL A 314 6.86 29.94 33.87
C VAL A 314 7.44 28.70 34.52
N ARG A 315 7.15 27.54 33.95
CA ARG A 315 7.72 26.29 34.41
C ARG A 315 8.89 25.92 33.53
N VAL A 316 10.07 25.76 34.13
CA VAL A 316 11.27 25.31 33.44
C VAL A 316 11.63 23.91 33.94
N SER A 317 11.65 22.96 33.04
CA SER A 317 12.07 21.58 33.32
C SER A 317 13.38 21.30 32.59
N LEU A 318 14.41 21.01 33.36
CA LEU A 318 15.75 20.70 32.87
C LEU A 318 16.11 19.28 33.28
N PRO A 319 16.23 18.35 32.33
CA PRO A 319 16.72 17.02 32.65
C PRO A 319 18.22 17.08 32.99
N VAL A 320 18.56 16.85 34.26
CA VAL A 320 19.94 17.03 34.75
C VAL A 320 20.79 15.79 34.52
N TRP A 321 20.20 14.61 34.64
CA TRP A 321 20.94 13.35 34.53
C TRP A 321 20.02 12.21 34.11
N ASP A 322 20.38 11.48 33.04
CA ASP A 322 19.58 10.40 32.47
C ASP A 322 20.43 9.17 32.04
N TRP A 323 21.68 9.10 32.51
CA TRP A 323 22.63 8.02 32.17
C TRP A 323 22.93 7.92 30.65
N GLY A 324 22.74 8.98 29.90
CA GLY A 324 22.96 9.01 28.45
C GLY A 324 21.77 8.46 27.63
N ARG A 325 20.62 8.18 28.26
CA ARG A 325 19.41 7.65 27.60
C ARG A 325 19.01 8.51 26.40
N ARG A 326 18.87 9.81 26.59
CA ARG A 326 18.49 10.75 25.54
C ARG A 326 19.47 10.76 24.35
N GLN A 327 20.77 10.79 24.65
CA GLN A 327 21.78 10.77 23.59
C GLN A 327 21.70 9.47 22.78
N ALA A 328 21.47 8.35 23.46
CA ALA A 328 21.30 7.05 22.79
C ALA A 328 20.01 7.00 21.94
N GLU A 329 18.89 7.55 22.43
CA GLU A 329 17.63 7.64 21.70
C GLU A 329 17.78 8.49 20.42
N VAL A 330 18.34 9.69 20.53
CA VAL A 330 18.60 10.55 19.36
C VAL A 330 19.56 9.89 18.35
N GLU A 331 20.57 9.20 18.84
CA GLU A 331 21.51 8.50 17.96
C GLU A 331 20.86 7.32 17.27
N ALA A 332 19.95 6.61 17.94
CA ALA A 332 19.18 5.54 17.35
C ALA A 332 18.29 6.05 16.20
N GLU A 333 17.59 7.18 16.41
CA GLU A 333 16.77 7.79 15.34
C GLU A 333 17.62 8.29 14.17
N ARG A 334 18.80 8.83 14.42
CA ARG A 334 19.74 9.21 13.35
C ARG A 334 20.24 8.01 12.54
N LEU A 335 20.47 6.88 13.20
CA LEU A 335 20.82 5.65 12.50
C LEU A 335 19.65 5.14 11.69
N GLY A 336 18.40 5.23 12.18
CA GLY A 336 17.18 4.95 11.44
C GLY A 336 17.05 5.82 10.18
N LEU A 337 17.30 7.13 10.29
CA LEU A 337 17.34 8.03 9.15
C LEU A 337 18.39 7.60 8.12
N ARG A 338 19.59 7.28 8.59
CA ARG A 338 20.66 6.81 7.69
C ARG A 338 20.31 5.48 7.00
N GLU A 339 19.67 4.57 7.71
CA GLU A 339 19.15 3.31 7.13
C GLU A 339 18.11 3.59 6.03
N THR A 340 17.19 4.54 6.25
CA THR A 340 16.17 4.90 5.28
C THR A 340 16.78 5.56 4.02
N GLU A 341 17.81 6.40 4.17
CA GLU A 341 18.58 6.96 3.05
C GLU A 341 19.29 5.87 2.23
N LEU A 342 19.88 4.89 2.91
CA LEU A 342 20.53 3.75 2.23
C LEU A 342 19.52 2.92 1.45
N ARG A 343 18.36 2.61 2.03
CA ARG A 343 17.27 1.89 1.33
C ARG A 343 16.81 2.63 0.08
N LYS A 344 16.74 3.97 0.11
CA LYS A 344 16.46 4.76 -1.10
C LYS A 344 17.50 4.53 -2.19
N THR A 345 18.79 4.52 -1.81
CA THR A 345 19.88 4.27 -2.75
C THR A 345 19.82 2.86 -3.35
N GLU A 346 19.59 1.84 -2.50
CA GLU A 346 19.42 0.45 -2.94
C GLU A 346 18.23 0.30 -3.90
N THR A 347 17.10 0.94 -3.60
CA THR A 347 15.93 0.92 -4.49
C THR A 347 16.23 1.62 -5.82
N GLN A 348 16.97 2.73 -5.79
CA GLN A 348 17.39 3.44 -7.01
C GLN A 348 18.26 2.55 -7.89
N GLU A 349 19.21 1.83 -7.32
CA GLU A 349 20.08 0.88 -8.04
C GLU A 349 19.27 -0.31 -8.60
N SER A 350 18.32 -0.83 -7.81
CA SER A 350 17.43 -1.92 -8.24
C SER A 350 16.54 -1.50 -9.42
N ILE A 351 15.93 -0.31 -9.37
CA ILE A 351 15.14 0.24 -10.48
C ILE A 351 16.01 0.42 -11.73
N ALA A 352 17.21 0.94 -11.59
CA ALA A 352 18.12 1.10 -12.72
C ALA A 352 18.46 -0.25 -13.36
N GLN A 353 18.75 -1.28 -12.55
CA GLN A 353 19.04 -2.63 -13.05
C GLN A 353 17.83 -3.27 -13.72
N GLU A 354 16.62 -3.07 -13.15
CA GLU A 354 15.37 -3.57 -13.73
C GLU A 354 15.14 -2.97 -15.14
N ILE A 355 15.33 -1.66 -15.30
CA ILE A 355 15.17 -0.98 -16.59
C ILE A 355 16.20 -1.51 -17.60
N VAL A 356 17.47 -1.67 -17.21
CA VAL A 356 18.51 -2.24 -18.09
C VAL A 356 18.11 -3.64 -18.56
N ASN A 357 17.59 -4.47 -17.66
CA ASN A 357 17.13 -5.81 -18.00
C ASN A 357 15.92 -5.75 -18.94
N ALA A 358 14.91 -4.91 -18.65
CA ALA A 358 13.70 -4.76 -19.47
C ALA A 358 14.04 -4.30 -20.90
N VAL A 359 14.94 -3.33 -21.07
CA VAL A 359 15.40 -2.87 -22.38
C VAL A 359 16.17 -3.98 -23.12
N THR A 360 17.03 -4.71 -22.40
CA THR A 360 17.79 -5.83 -22.98
C THR A 360 16.86 -6.94 -23.47
N ASP A 361 15.89 -7.34 -22.64
CA ASP A 361 14.90 -8.36 -22.97
C ASP A 361 14.04 -7.94 -24.17
N LEU A 362 13.61 -6.67 -24.22
CA LEU A 362 12.86 -6.13 -25.36
C LEU A 362 13.64 -6.27 -26.67
N LEU A 363 14.90 -5.85 -26.68
CA LEU A 363 15.75 -5.91 -27.89
C LEU A 363 16.04 -7.37 -28.30
N GLU A 364 16.24 -8.26 -27.33
CA GLU A 364 16.44 -9.68 -27.60
C GLU A 364 15.20 -10.33 -28.19
N PHE A 365 14.02 -10.16 -27.56
CA PHE A 365 12.78 -10.72 -28.07
C PHE A 365 12.37 -10.12 -29.42
N GLN A 366 12.62 -8.84 -29.66
CA GLN A 366 12.39 -8.22 -30.95
C GLN A 366 13.22 -8.90 -32.05
N ARG A 367 14.52 -9.08 -31.85
CA ARG A 367 15.42 -9.76 -32.79
C ARG A 367 15.02 -11.22 -33.00
N ARG A 368 14.71 -11.95 -31.89
CA ARG A 368 14.29 -13.34 -31.90
C ARG A 368 13.00 -13.51 -32.70
N THR A 369 12.01 -12.63 -32.49
CA THR A 369 10.73 -12.66 -33.20
C THR A 369 10.94 -12.50 -34.72
N LEU A 370 11.75 -11.55 -35.14
CA LEU A 370 12.08 -11.37 -36.57
C LEU A 370 12.71 -12.61 -37.17
N SER A 371 13.70 -13.19 -36.50
CA SER A 371 14.40 -14.41 -36.95
C SER A 371 13.44 -15.61 -36.98
N MET A 372 12.61 -15.83 -35.97
CA MET A 372 11.70 -16.96 -35.92
C MET A 372 10.56 -16.83 -36.95
N ARG A 373 10.10 -15.62 -37.27
CA ARG A 373 9.17 -15.38 -38.36
C ARG A 373 9.69 -15.85 -39.72
N GLU A 374 10.96 -15.54 -40.03
CA GLU A 374 11.60 -16.04 -41.25
C GLU A 374 11.76 -17.58 -41.24
N ASN A 375 12.16 -18.15 -40.10
CA ASN A 375 12.33 -19.58 -39.98
C ASN A 375 11.01 -20.34 -40.13
N SER A 376 9.91 -19.85 -39.51
CA SER A 376 8.56 -20.39 -39.68
C SER A 376 8.12 -20.36 -41.16
N ALA A 377 8.33 -19.25 -41.86
CA ALA A 377 8.03 -19.17 -43.30
C ALA A 377 8.81 -20.17 -44.14
N ARG A 378 10.14 -20.36 -43.87
CA ARG A 378 10.97 -21.34 -44.52
C ARG A 378 10.55 -22.78 -44.18
N ALA A 379 10.20 -23.08 -42.95
CA ALA A 379 9.75 -24.40 -42.51
C ALA A 379 8.41 -24.77 -43.18
N ARG A 380 7.45 -23.84 -43.27
CA ARG A 380 6.20 -24.04 -44.00
C ARG A 380 6.43 -24.31 -45.49
N GLN A 381 7.38 -23.62 -46.13
CA GLN A 381 7.77 -23.89 -47.50
C GLN A 381 8.40 -25.29 -47.64
N MET A 382 9.32 -25.66 -46.75
CA MET A 382 9.97 -26.96 -46.74
C MET A 382 8.93 -28.08 -46.59
N MET A 383 7.97 -27.93 -45.66
CA MET A 383 6.92 -28.91 -45.44
C MET A 383 6.06 -29.12 -46.71
N ARG A 384 5.60 -28.03 -47.36
CA ARG A 384 4.82 -28.14 -48.61
C ARG A 384 5.56 -28.91 -49.70
N VAL A 385 6.87 -28.62 -49.90
CA VAL A 385 7.69 -29.33 -50.88
C VAL A 385 7.88 -30.80 -50.48
N SER A 386 8.13 -31.09 -49.20
CA SER A 386 8.30 -32.44 -48.68
C SER A 386 7.05 -33.29 -48.83
N ALA A 387 5.84 -32.73 -48.53
CA ALA A 387 4.58 -33.41 -48.72
C ALA A 387 4.36 -33.80 -50.19
N GLU A 388 4.64 -32.88 -51.12
CA GLU A 388 4.51 -33.17 -52.55
C GLU A 388 5.49 -34.23 -53.04
N GLN A 389 6.74 -34.16 -52.63
CA GLN A 389 7.76 -35.16 -53.00
C GLN A 389 7.44 -36.55 -52.39
N TYR A 390 6.87 -36.59 -51.18
CA TYR A 390 6.38 -37.81 -50.57
C TYR A 390 5.24 -38.42 -51.38
N ARG A 391 4.23 -37.64 -51.80
CA ARG A 391 3.12 -38.11 -52.67
C ARG A 391 3.63 -38.70 -53.99
N GLN A 392 4.68 -38.09 -54.56
CA GLN A 392 5.32 -38.55 -55.79
C GLN A 392 6.26 -39.77 -55.60
N GLY A 393 6.47 -40.23 -54.38
CA GLY A 393 7.35 -41.32 -54.05
C GLY A 393 8.86 -41.00 -54.10
N ARG A 394 9.20 -39.73 -54.14
CA ARG A 394 10.59 -39.25 -54.24
C ARG A 394 11.23 -38.96 -52.85
N LEU A 395 10.44 -38.96 -51.81
CA LEU A 395 10.88 -38.69 -50.41
C LEU A 395 10.40 -39.81 -49.50
N SER A 396 11.13 -40.14 -48.45
CA SER A 396 10.76 -41.10 -47.44
C SER A 396 9.68 -40.53 -46.50
N LEU A 397 8.87 -41.39 -45.84
CA LEU A 397 7.92 -41.00 -44.82
C LEU A 397 8.59 -40.27 -43.64
N GLN A 398 9.75 -40.78 -43.21
CA GLN A 398 10.52 -40.19 -42.08
C GLN A 398 10.93 -38.75 -42.38
N ASP A 399 11.34 -38.43 -43.58
CA ASP A 399 11.73 -37.09 -43.95
C ASP A 399 10.54 -36.14 -44.03
N ALA A 400 9.34 -36.67 -44.51
CA ALA A 400 8.12 -35.90 -44.53
C ALA A 400 7.61 -35.62 -43.10
N LEU A 401 7.63 -36.60 -42.19
CA LEU A 401 7.27 -36.37 -40.76
C LEU A 401 8.24 -35.45 -40.04
N ARG A 402 9.57 -35.53 -40.37
CA ARG A 402 10.55 -34.58 -39.83
C ARG A 402 10.25 -33.14 -40.27
N ALA A 403 9.87 -32.95 -41.54
CA ALA A 403 9.49 -31.64 -42.05
C ALA A 403 8.23 -31.09 -41.36
N ALA A 404 7.22 -31.95 -41.05
CA ALA A 404 6.05 -31.58 -40.29
C ALA A 404 6.41 -31.16 -38.87
N SER A 405 7.21 -31.96 -38.16
CA SER A 405 7.67 -31.61 -36.79
C SER A 405 8.46 -30.30 -36.79
N THR A 406 9.38 -30.09 -37.74
CA THR A 406 10.14 -28.84 -37.85
C THR A 406 9.23 -27.64 -38.10
N GLN A 407 8.20 -27.76 -38.93
CA GLN A 407 7.23 -26.68 -39.14
C GLN A 407 6.49 -26.34 -37.83
N LYS A 408 5.93 -27.34 -37.14
CA LYS A 408 5.24 -27.14 -35.86
C LYS A 408 6.14 -26.47 -34.82
N GLU A 409 7.36 -27.00 -34.63
CA GLU A 409 8.36 -26.49 -33.67
C GLU A 409 8.73 -25.02 -33.97
N THR A 410 8.95 -24.67 -35.24
CA THR A 410 9.29 -23.29 -35.61
C THR A 410 8.12 -22.36 -35.53
N ASP A 411 6.87 -22.80 -35.78
CA ASP A 411 5.66 -22.01 -35.61
C ASP A 411 5.39 -21.71 -34.11
N LEU A 412 5.58 -22.70 -33.23
CA LEU A 412 5.52 -22.50 -31.78
C LEU A 412 6.64 -21.59 -31.26
N ALA A 413 7.86 -21.74 -31.76
CA ALA A 413 8.97 -20.89 -31.38
C ALA A 413 8.80 -19.44 -31.83
N PHE A 414 8.16 -19.20 -33.00
CA PHE A 414 7.78 -17.86 -33.42
C PHE A 414 6.72 -17.26 -32.51
N LEU A 415 5.72 -18.03 -32.13
CA LEU A 415 4.65 -17.61 -31.22
C LEU A 415 5.22 -17.21 -29.85
N ASP A 416 6.09 -18.07 -29.29
CA ASP A 416 6.77 -17.81 -28.01
C ASP A 416 7.61 -16.53 -28.07
N ALA A 417 8.41 -16.34 -29.13
CA ALA A 417 9.21 -15.14 -29.30
C ALA A 417 8.34 -13.87 -29.44
N TYR A 418 7.23 -13.96 -30.19
CA TYR A 418 6.30 -12.86 -30.40
C TYR A 418 5.60 -12.44 -29.08
N LEU A 419 5.12 -13.41 -28.31
CA LEU A 419 4.48 -13.15 -27.02
C LEU A 419 5.48 -12.61 -25.99
N GLY A 420 6.71 -13.15 -25.99
CA GLY A 420 7.81 -12.60 -25.20
C GLY A 420 8.10 -11.13 -25.53
N TYR A 421 8.11 -10.78 -26.83
CA TYR A 421 8.24 -9.38 -27.27
C TYR A 421 7.09 -8.50 -26.75
N ARG A 422 5.85 -8.97 -26.83
CA ARG A 422 4.68 -8.21 -26.36
C ARG A 422 4.71 -7.95 -24.88
N ARG A 423 5.10 -8.97 -24.07
CA ARG A 423 5.30 -8.81 -22.62
C ARG A 423 6.46 -7.86 -22.30
N ALA A 424 7.58 -7.97 -23.04
CA ALA A 424 8.71 -7.05 -22.85
C ALA A 424 8.36 -5.58 -23.16
N VAL A 425 7.45 -5.34 -24.13
CA VAL A 425 6.92 -3.99 -24.41
C VAL A 425 6.03 -3.50 -23.25
N LEU A 426 5.28 -4.37 -22.59
CA LEU A 426 4.44 -4.01 -21.47
C LEU A 426 5.27 -3.68 -20.23
N ASN A 427 6.30 -4.49 -19.97
CA ASN A 427 7.15 -4.35 -18.78
C ASN A 427 8.12 -3.17 -18.84
N LEU A 428 8.27 -2.52 -19.97
CA LEU A 428 9.07 -1.32 -20.16
C LEU A 428 8.26 -0.05 -19.93
#